data_2ed66d25f4948a91267bef346c47be24
#
_entry.id   2ed66d25f4948a91267bef346c47be24
#
_cell.length_a   1.000
_cell.length_b   1.000
_cell.length_c   1.000
_cell.angle_alpha   90.00
_cell.angle_beta   90.00
_cell.angle_gamma   90.00
#
_symmetry.space_group_name_H-M   'P 1'
#
loop_
_entity.id
_entity.type
_entity.pdbx_description
1 polymer ?
#
loop_
_entity_poly.entity_id
_entity_poly.type
_entity_poly.pdbx_seq_one_letter_code
_entity_poly.pdbx_strand_id
1 'polypeptide(L)'
;MTLTIIQESLDELNVSLREFARAMEIAPSTASRLLTGKAALTPEMAIKLSVVIGSSPQMWLNLQNAWSLAEAEKTVDVSRLRRLVTQ
;
A
#
# COMPACT_ATOMS: atom_id res chain seq x y z
N MET A 1 -5.20 -7.31 -4.86
CA MET A 1 -4.16 -6.31 -4.61
C MET A 1 -4.42 -5.59 -3.30
N THR A 2 -3.38 -5.32 -2.57
CA THR A 2 -3.45 -4.65 -1.27
C THR A 2 -4.24 -3.34 -1.31
N LEU A 3 -4.00 -2.56 -2.35
CA LEU A 3 -4.59 -1.23 -2.47
C LEU A 3 -6.06 -1.23 -2.88
N THR A 4 -6.59 -2.39 -3.29
CA THR A 4 -8.00 -2.55 -3.57
C THR A 4 -8.83 -2.28 -2.30
N ILE A 5 -8.27 -2.61 -1.13
CA ILE A 5 -8.94 -2.38 0.15
C ILE A 5 -9.20 -0.89 0.36
N ILE A 6 -8.25 -0.04 -0.03
CA ILE A 6 -8.42 1.41 0.06
C ILE A 6 -9.58 1.86 -0.83
N GLN A 7 -9.61 1.37 -2.07
CA GLN A 7 -10.68 1.74 -3.01
C GLN A 7 -12.04 1.27 -2.50
N GLU A 8 -12.09 0.05 -1.97
CA GLU A 8 -13.34 -0.46 -1.39
C GLU A 8 -13.81 0.37 -0.23
N SER A 9 -12.89 0.82 0.62
CA SER A 9 -13.22 1.68 1.75
C SER A 9 -13.78 3.02 1.28
N LEU A 10 -13.18 3.60 0.24
CA LEU A 10 -13.68 4.85 -0.33
C LEU A 10 -15.06 4.68 -0.92
N ASP A 11 -15.31 3.56 -1.59
CA ASP A 11 -16.61 3.27 -2.17
C ASP A 11 -17.68 3.14 -1.08
N GLU A 12 -17.36 2.45 0.00
CA GLU A 12 -18.29 2.28 1.12
C GLU A 12 -18.59 3.62 1.80
N LEU A 13 -17.59 4.49 1.91
CA LEU A 13 -17.76 5.79 2.53
C LEU A 13 -18.34 6.82 1.57
N ASN A 14 -18.50 6.45 0.30
CA ASN A 14 -18.99 7.34 -0.75
C ASN A 14 -18.09 8.58 -0.90
N VAL A 15 -16.78 8.36 -0.87
CA VAL A 15 -15.77 9.41 -0.92
C VAL A 15 -15.08 9.38 -2.28
N SER A 16 -14.97 10.54 -2.92
CA SER A 16 -14.30 10.66 -4.20
C SER A 16 -12.78 10.66 -4.03
N LEU A 17 -12.07 10.43 -5.15
CA LEU A 17 -10.61 10.50 -5.15
C LEU A 17 -10.11 11.86 -4.66
N ARG A 18 -10.78 12.94 -5.08
CA ARG A 18 -10.39 14.29 -4.67
C ARG A 18 -10.57 14.52 -3.18
N GLU A 19 -11.67 14.03 -2.63
CA GLU A 19 -11.91 14.14 -1.19
C GLU A 19 -10.86 13.34 -0.41
N PHE A 20 -10.54 12.15 -0.90
CA PHE A 20 -9.51 11.32 -0.29
C PHE A 20 -8.16 12.03 -0.32
N ALA A 21 -7.77 12.58 -1.47
CA ALA A 21 -6.50 13.30 -1.61
C ALA A 21 -6.44 14.50 -0.66
N ARG A 22 -7.55 15.22 -0.54
CA ARG A 22 -7.64 16.38 0.34
C ARG A 22 -7.48 15.96 1.81
N ALA A 23 -8.17 14.89 2.20
CA ALA A 23 -8.08 14.38 3.56
C ALA A 23 -6.68 13.89 3.90
N MET A 24 -5.99 13.31 2.93
CA MET A 24 -4.62 12.83 3.09
C MET A 24 -3.59 13.95 2.95
N GLU A 25 -4.00 15.13 2.50
CA GLU A 25 -3.13 16.25 2.20
C GLU A 25 -2.06 15.89 1.16
N ILE A 26 -2.52 15.24 0.09
CA ILE A 26 -1.65 14.86 -1.03
C ILE A 26 -2.31 15.32 -2.33
N ALA A 27 -1.52 15.37 -3.40
CA ALA A 27 -2.03 15.70 -4.72
C ALA A 27 -2.96 14.57 -5.22
N PRO A 28 -4.01 14.91 -5.99
CA PRO A 28 -4.89 13.87 -6.57
C PRO A 28 -4.13 12.87 -7.43
N SER A 29 -3.08 13.30 -8.14
CA SER A 29 -2.25 12.39 -8.94
C SER A 29 -1.51 11.39 -8.05
N THR A 30 -1.05 11.82 -6.87
CA THR A 30 -0.41 10.94 -5.92
C THR A 30 -1.41 9.93 -5.36
N ALA A 31 -2.62 10.39 -5.05
CA ALA A 31 -3.68 9.50 -4.57
C ALA A 31 -4.02 8.45 -5.62
N SER A 32 -4.12 8.85 -6.88
CA SER A 32 -4.40 7.93 -7.98
C SER A 32 -3.30 6.87 -8.11
N ARG A 33 -2.04 7.29 -8.04
CA ARG A 33 -0.91 6.37 -8.14
C ARG A 33 -0.88 5.39 -6.96
N LEU A 34 -1.26 5.86 -5.78
CA LEU A 34 -1.34 5.00 -4.61
C LEU A 34 -2.41 3.92 -4.81
N LEU A 35 -3.59 4.30 -5.30
CA LEU A 35 -4.69 3.38 -5.50
C LEU A 35 -4.45 2.39 -6.63
N THR A 36 -3.66 2.76 -7.62
CA THR A 36 -3.35 1.87 -8.76
C THR A 36 -2.10 1.03 -8.54
N GLY A 37 -1.45 1.18 -7.41
CA GLY A 37 -0.25 0.41 -7.09
C GLY A 37 1.02 0.93 -7.73
N LYS A 38 0.98 2.11 -8.35
CA LYS A 38 2.16 2.71 -8.99
C LYS A 38 3.04 3.44 -8.00
N ALA A 39 2.53 3.73 -6.81
CA ALA A 39 3.32 4.32 -5.73
C ALA A 39 3.25 3.39 -4.52
N ALA A 40 4.38 3.18 -3.89
CA ALA A 40 4.44 2.34 -2.69
C ALA A 40 3.89 3.11 -1.49
N LEU A 41 3.31 2.37 -0.55
CA LEU A 41 2.82 2.93 0.70
C LEU A 41 4.00 3.11 1.65
N THR A 42 4.30 4.35 1.98
CA THR A 42 5.38 4.69 2.92
C THR A 42 4.85 4.73 4.35
N PRO A 43 5.75 4.70 5.36
CA PRO A 43 5.32 4.86 6.75
C PRO A 43 4.51 6.14 6.98
N GLU A 44 4.92 7.24 6.37
CA GLU A 44 4.17 8.49 6.48
C GLU A 44 2.76 8.35 5.94
N MET A 45 2.63 7.72 4.78
CA MET A 45 1.33 7.50 4.15
C MET A 45 0.47 6.56 4.99
N ALA A 46 1.08 5.55 5.60
CA ALA A 46 0.37 4.61 6.46
C ALA A 46 -0.22 5.32 7.69
N ILE A 47 0.53 6.27 8.26
CA ILE A 47 0.05 7.06 9.39
C ILE A 47 -1.17 7.88 8.97
N LYS A 48 -1.09 8.53 7.81
CA LYS A 48 -2.20 9.31 7.29
C LYS A 48 -3.43 8.45 7.03
N LEU A 49 -3.23 7.26 6.45
CA LEU A 49 -4.35 6.35 6.20
C LEU A 49 -5.02 5.89 7.48
N SER A 50 -4.25 5.66 8.53
CA SER A 50 -4.82 5.23 9.80
C SER A 50 -5.74 6.29 10.41
N VAL A 51 -5.44 7.57 10.15
CA VAL A 51 -6.29 8.67 10.61
C VAL A 51 -7.50 8.85 9.70
N VAL A 52 -7.29 8.81 8.40
CA VAL A 52 -8.34 9.12 7.42
C VAL A 52 -9.34 7.98 7.25
N ILE A 53 -8.86 6.76 7.17
CA ILE A 53 -9.72 5.60 6.93
C ILE A 53 -9.89 4.77 8.19
N GLY A 54 -8.83 4.60 8.96
CA GLY A 54 -8.86 3.79 10.17
C GLY A 54 -7.81 2.70 10.17
N SER A 55 -7.88 1.82 11.15
CA SER A 55 -6.90 0.78 11.41
C SER A 55 -5.59 1.39 11.90
N SER A 56 -4.52 0.62 11.89
CA SER A 56 -3.24 1.10 12.40
C SER A 56 -2.25 1.30 11.26
N PRO A 57 -1.25 2.18 11.43
CA PRO A 57 -0.20 2.31 10.43
C PRO A 57 0.50 0.98 10.14
N GLN A 58 0.69 0.17 11.17
CA GLN A 58 1.35 -1.13 11.03
C GLN A 58 0.54 -2.06 10.13
N MET A 59 -0.78 -2.05 10.27
CA MET A 59 -1.65 -2.87 9.43
C MET A 59 -1.50 -2.50 7.95
N TRP A 60 -1.52 -1.19 7.66
CA TRP A 60 -1.36 -0.72 6.28
C TRP A 60 -0.01 -1.10 5.70
N LEU A 61 1.07 -0.97 6.50
CA LEU A 61 2.40 -1.36 6.06
C LEU A 61 2.52 -2.86 5.86
N ASN A 62 1.89 -3.65 6.71
CA ASN A 62 1.88 -5.10 6.55
C ASN A 62 1.22 -5.51 5.25
N LEU A 63 0.11 -4.87 4.89
CA LEU A 63 -0.57 -5.15 3.62
C LEU A 63 0.32 -4.77 2.44
N GLN A 64 0.98 -3.62 2.50
CA GLN A 64 1.90 -3.19 1.45
C GLN A 64 3.06 -4.17 1.31
N ASN A 65 3.65 -4.56 2.42
CA ASN A 65 4.77 -5.50 2.41
C ASN A 65 4.39 -6.85 1.83
N ALA A 66 3.22 -7.36 2.19
CA ALA A 66 2.74 -8.64 1.66
C ALA A 66 2.59 -8.59 0.14
N TRP A 67 2.03 -7.50 -0.37
CA TRP A 67 1.86 -7.33 -1.81
C TRP A 67 3.21 -7.18 -2.51
N SER A 68 4.09 -6.34 -1.95
CA SER A 68 5.41 -6.10 -2.53
C SER A 68 6.23 -7.38 -2.56
N LEU A 69 6.16 -8.17 -1.51
CA LEU A 69 6.88 -9.43 -1.43
C LEU A 69 6.36 -10.41 -2.48
N ALA A 70 5.05 -10.52 -2.62
CA ALA A 70 4.45 -11.41 -3.62
C ALA A 70 4.87 -11.02 -5.04
N GLU A 71 4.92 -9.71 -5.32
CA GLU A 71 5.35 -9.24 -6.63
C GLU A 71 6.84 -9.52 -6.88
N ALA A 72 7.66 -9.31 -5.85
CA ALA A 72 9.10 -9.56 -5.95
C ALA A 72 9.38 -11.04 -6.18
N GLU A 73 8.62 -11.93 -5.55
CA GLU A 73 8.81 -13.37 -5.72
C GLU A 73 8.57 -13.84 -7.15
N LYS A 74 7.79 -13.11 -7.92
CA LYS A 74 7.54 -13.44 -9.32
C LYS A 74 8.73 -13.16 -10.23
N THR A 75 9.60 -12.24 -9.84
CA THR A 75 10.68 -11.76 -10.71
C THR A 75 12.08 -12.09 -10.20
N VAL A 76 12.24 -12.30 -8.90
CA VAL A 76 13.54 -12.56 -8.30
C VAL A 76 13.92 -14.03 -8.52
N ASP A 77 15.06 -14.24 -9.16
CA ASP A 77 15.59 -15.58 -9.40
C ASP A 77 16.60 -15.91 -8.30
N VAL A 78 16.26 -16.86 -7.44
CA VAL A 78 17.11 -17.27 -6.33
C VAL A 78 17.83 -18.58 -6.58
N SER A 79 17.68 -19.13 -7.79
CA SER A 79 18.23 -20.46 -8.10
C SER A 79 19.75 -20.54 -8.01
N ARG A 80 20.44 -19.39 -8.18
CA ARG A 80 21.90 -19.33 -8.10
C ARG A 80 22.41 -18.97 -6.72
N LEU A 81 21.51 -18.64 -5.82
CA LEU A 81 21.92 -18.23 -4.48
C LEU A 81 22.25 -19.46 -3.64
N ARG A 82 23.26 -19.32 -2.80
CA ARG A 82 23.74 -20.41 -1.97
C ARG A 82 23.56 -20.04 -0.50
N ARG A 83 23.08 -21.01 0.25
CA ARG A 83 22.93 -20.82 1.69
C ARG A 83 24.30 -20.81 2.36
N LEU A 84 24.56 -19.77 3.14
CA LEU A 84 25.80 -19.65 3.90
C LEU A 84 25.68 -20.19 5.31
N VAL A 85 24.44 -20.32 5.81
CA VAL A 85 24.19 -20.83 7.16
C VAL A 85 23.26 -22.03 7.06
N THR A 86 23.41 -22.96 8.00
CA THR A 86 22.49 -24.10 8.10
C THR A 86 21.42 -23.78 9.12
N GLN A 87 20.20 -24.00 8.72
CA GLN A 87 19.04 -23.71 9.56
C GLN A 87 18.14 -24.92 9.62
#